data_13f1a562c5514f6cc31b7c490888d2e0
#
_entry.id   13f1a562c5514f6cc31b7c490888d2e0
#
_cell.length_a   1.000
_cell.length_b   1.000
_cell.length_c   1.000
_cell.angle_alpha   90.00
_cell.angle_beta   90.00
_cell.angle_gamma   90.00
#
_symmetry.space_group_name_H-M   'P 1'
#
loop_
_entity.id
_entity.type
_entity.pdbx_description
1 polymer ?
#
loop_
_entity_poly.entity_id
_entity_poly.type
_entity_poly.pdbx_seq_one_letter_code
_entity_poly.pdbx_strand_id
1 'polypeptide(L)'
;MSKHSLQLVECPRDAMQGLPYLIPTQKKIDYFNALLQVGFHTLDFGSFVSKKAVPQLADTAEVLTGLHRGESNTKLLVIVAAVKGALEAVSYQPVDVLGYPFSVSPTFQLKNTRQTLADSLDTVSQIKEACHDAQKDLVVYLSMSFGNPYGDEYNRKIVLDQIESQLRLGIKIIALADTVGHATPKQVYELTSSVIQTFPEAQFGLHLHGEKSNWQEKVKAGYEAGCNRFDGALGGFGGCPFTGSERVGNLDTFDLFSWFDQQHLETGINKSHILNCAKMATQLFA
;
A
#
# COMPACT_ATOMS: atom_id res chain seq x y z
N MET A 1 25.28 2.51 -9.46
CA MET A 1 23.91 2.56 -8.95
C MET A 1 23.99 2.38 -7.43
N SER A 2 23.59 3.36 -6.64
CA SER A 2 23.48 3.20 -5.18
C SER A 2 22.42 2.11 -4.95
N LYS A 3 22.81 0.99 -4.32
CA LYS A 3 21.88 -0.07 -3.93
C LYS A 3 21.00 0.51 -2.81
N HIS A 4 19.87 1.09 -3.17
CA HIS A 4 18.84 1.35 -2.18
C HIS A 4 18.38 0.00 -1.65
N SER A 5 18.35 -0.17 -0.32
CA SER A 5 17.84 -1.38 0.32
C SER A 5 16.40 -1.63 -0.11
N LEU A 6 16.04 -2.89 -0.30
CA LEU A 6 14.66 -3.29 -0.58
C LEU A 6 13.75 -2.88 0.59
N GLN A 7 12.56 -2.39 0.24
CA GLN A 7 11.55 -1.97 1.19
C GLN A 7 10.30 -2.83 1.00
N LEU A 8 10.09 -3.76 1.91
CA LEU A 8 8.84 -4.53 1.95
C LEU A 8 7.83 -3.84 2.86
N VAL A 9 6.64 -3.63 2.32
CA VAL A 9 5.49 -3.08 3.04
C VAL A 9 4.49 -4.20 3.27
N GLU A 10 4.21 -4.48 4.53
CA GLU A 10 3.18 -5.45 4.91
C GLU A 10 1.84 -4.76 5.09
N CYS A 11 0.79 -5.28 4.45
CA CYS A 11 -0.52 -4.64 4.35
C CYS A 11 -1.66 -5.45 5.02
N PRO A 12 -1.60 -5.79 6.32
CA PRO A 12 -2.69 -6.50 6.99
C PRO A 12 -4.00 -5.70 7.01
N ARG A 13 -3.96 -4.37 6.93
CA ARG A 13 -5.13 -3.52 6.78
C ARG A 13 -5.90 -3.88 5.50
N ASP A 14 -5.19 -4.05 4.40
CA ASP A 14 -5.80 -4.41 3.11
C ASP A 14 -6.35 -5.85 3.14
N ALA A 15 -5.61 -6.76 3.77
CA ALA A 15 -6.05 -8.14 3.96
C ALA A 15 -7.41 -8.23 4.68
N MET A 16 -7.66 -7.37 5.69
CA MET A 16 -8.86 -7.48 6.51
C MET A 16 -10.02 -6.58 6.09
N GLN A 17 -9.80 -5.54 5.26
CA GLN A 17 -10.85 -4.55 4.97
C GLN A 17 -12.10 -5.15 4.31
N GLY A 18 -11.97 -6.24 3.58
CA GLY A 18 -13.06 -6.91 2.85
C GLY A 18 -13.63 -8.16 3.55
N LEU A 19 -13.20 -8.46 4.78
CA LEU A 19 -13.69 -9.64 5.51
C LEU A 19 -15.16 -9.49 5.88
N PRO A 20 -15.94 -10.59 5.83
CA PRO A 20 -17.36 -10.57 6.22
C PRO A 20 -17.57 -10.59 7.73
N TYR A 21 -16.51 -10.67 8.52
CA TYR A 21 -16.50 -10.71 9.99
C TYR A 21 -15.54 -9.71 10.57
N LEU A 22 -15.70 -9.39 11.86
CA LEU A 22 -14.79 -8.52 12.60
C LEU A 22 -13.76 -9.35 13.35
N ILE A 23 -12.50 -9.00 13.20
CA ILE A 23 -11.42 -9.57 14.01
C ILE A 23 -11.40 -8.82 15.35
N PRO A 24 -11.39 -9.53 16.50
CA PRO A 24 -11.28 -8.89 17.80
C PRO A 24 -10.02 -8.00 17.89
N THR A 25 -10.16 -6.81 18.47
CA THR A 25 -9.10 -5.81 18.61
C THR A 25 -7.83 -6.40 19.21
N GLN A 26 -7.94 -7.21 20.26
CA GLN A 26 -6.77 -7.85 20.89
C GLN A 26 -6.02 -8.77 19.92
N LYS A 27 -6.72 -9.52 19.08
CA LYS A 27 -6.06 -10.38 18.08
C LYS A 27 -5.32 -9.57 17.01
N LYS A 28 -5.84 -8.39 16.64
CA LYS A 28 -5.12 -7.47 15.76
C LYS A 28 -3.85 -6.95 16.44
N ILE A 29 -3.96 -6.52 17.69
CA ILE A 29 -2.82 -6.05 18.50
C ILE A 29 -1.74 -7.13 18.58
N ASP A 30 -2.10 -8.37 18.94
CA ASP A 30 -1.16 -9.48 19.05
C ASP A 30 -0.45 -9.76 17.72
N TYR A 31 -1.21 -9.76 16.63
CA TYR A 31 -0.67 -9.98 15.28
C TYR A 31 0.26 -8.84 14.84
N PHE A 32 -0.14 -7.58 15.03
CA PHE A 32 0.67 -6.45 14.60
C PHE A 32 1.93 -6.30 15.46
N ASN A 33 1.88 -6.60 16.75
CA ASN A 33 3.07 -6.67 17.58
C ASN A 33 4.05 -7.76 17.12
N ALA A 34 3.54 -8.90 16.63
CA ALA A 34 4.39 -9.91 16.01
C ALA A 34 5.00 -9.42 14.68
N LEU A 35 4.22 -8.72 13.83
CA LEU A 35 4.70 -8.13 12.58
C LEU A 35 5.78 -7.06 12.80
N LEU A 36 5.69 -6.28 13.86
CA LEU A 36 6.71 -5.29 14.21
C LEU A 36 8.10 -5.89 14.49
N GLN A 37 8.15 -7.18 14.84
CA GLN A 37 9.42 -7.90 15.07
C GLN A 37 10.02 -8.52 13.81
N VAL A 38 9.30 -8.45 12.68
CA VAL A 38 9.75 -9.06 11.41
C VAL A 38 10.84 -8.24 10.72
N GLY A 39 10.80 -6.90 10.84
CA GLY A 39 11.74 -6.01 10.17
C GLY A 39 11.22 -5.43 8.84
N PHE A 40 9.91 -5.37 8.63
CA PHE A 40 9.32 -4.68 7.49
C PHE A 40 9.71 -3.20 7.48
N HIS A 41 9.86 -2.62 6.28
CA HIS A 41 10.07 -1.18 6.18
C HIS A 41 8.85 -0.40 6.69
N THR A 42 7.66 -0.85 6.33
CA THR A 42 6.39 -0.20 6.71
C THR A 42 5.33 -1.26 6.98
N LEU A 43 4.47 -1.00 7.96
CA LEU A 43 3.28 -1.78 8.30
C LEU A 43 2.04 -0.92 8.04
N ASP A 44 1.26 -1.26 7.01
CA ASP A 44 -0.06 -0.68 6.74
C ASP A 44 -1.10 -1.42 7.60
N PHE A 45 -1.28 -0.92 8.83
CA PHE A 45 -2.01 -1.64 9.87
C PHE A 45 -3.43 -1.16 10.09
N GLY A 46 -3.79 0.05 9.62
CA GLY A 46 -5.06 0.64 10.00
C GLY A 46 -5.58 1.72 9.07
N SER A 47 -6.69 2.32 9.44
CA SER A 47 -7.33 3.34 8.62
C SER A 47 -8.16 4.31 9.46
N PHE A 48 -8.11 5.59 9.11
CA PHE A 48 -8.99 6.65 9.63
C PHE A 48 -10.02 7.07 8.57
N VAL A 49 -10.61 6.08 7.90
CA VAL A 49 -11.76 6.28 7.01
C VAL A 49 -13.07 6.14 7.79
N SER A 50 -14.20 6.36 7.13
CA SER A 50 -15.53 6.18 7.74
C SER A 50 -15.68 4.76 8.31
N LYS A 51 -15.93 4.64 9.62
CA LYS A 51 -16.22 3.36 10.30
C LYS A 51 -17.39 2.60 9.69
N LYS A 52 -18.34 3.33 9.05
CA LYS A 52 -19.46 2.73 8.33
C LYS A 52 -19.02 2.12 6.98
N ALA A 53 -18.01 2.72 6.35
CA ALA A 53 -17.50 2.23 5.07
C ALA A 53 -16.59 1.00 5.25
N VAL A 54 -15.77 1.00 6.29
CA VAL A 54 -14.86 -0.11 6.61
C VAL A 54 -14.95 -0.45 8.10
N PRO A 55 -16.00 -1.20 8.51
CA PRO A 55 -16.22 -1.57 9.91
C PRO A 55 -15.06 -2.34 10.54
N GLN A 56 -14.34 -3.15 9.73
CA GLN A 56 -13.20 -3.96 10.17
C GLN A 56 -12.06 -3.14 10.75
N LEU A 57 -11.99 -1.84 10.42
CA LEU A 57 -10.92 -0.94 10.86
C LEU A 57 -11.43 0.17 11.80
N ALA A 58 -12.67 0.03 12.29
CA ALA A 58 -13.29 1.03 13.17
C ALA A 58 -12.54 1.23 14.50
N ASP A 59 -11.74 0.26 14.91
CA ASP A 59 -10.95 0.20 16.13
C ASP A 59 -9.46 0.56 15.94
N THR A 60 -9.07 1.14 14.79
CA THR A 60 -7.66 1.50 14.50
C THR A 60 -7.00 2.30 15.61
N ALA A 61 -7.70 3.28 16.21
CA ALA A 61 -7.16 4.08 17.31
C ALA A 61 -6.90 3.24 18.57
N GLU A 62 -7.80 2.30 18.90
CA GLU A 62 -7.64 1.38 20.02
C GLU A 62 -6.50 0.39 19.77
N VAL A 63 -6.43 -0.20 18.57
CA VAL A 63 -5.31 -1.04 18.15
C VAL A 63 -3.98 -0.31 18.34
N LEU A 64 -3.88 0.93 17.88
CA LEU A 64 -2.67 1.73 17.97
C LEU A 64 -2.16 1.89 19.43
N THR A 65 -3.07 2.00 20.42
CA THR A 65 -2.68 2.11 21.83
C THR A 65 -2.05 0.82 22.38
N GLY A 66 -2.32 -0.32 21.77
CA GLY A 66 -1.77 -1.62 22.15
C GLY A 66 -0.51 -2.02 21.36
N LEU A 67 -0.04 -1.19 20.42
CA LEU A 67 1.17 -1.48 19.66
C LEU A 67 2.44 -1.10 20.44
N HIS A 68 3.37 -2.03 20.51
CA HIS A 68 4.65 -1.87 21.19
C HIS A 68 5.79 -2.04 20.19
N ARG A 69 6.29 -0.94 19.66
CA ARG A 69 7.34 -0.94 18.65
C ARG A 69 8.68 -1.52 19.16
N GLY A 70 9.01 -1.28 20.45
CA GLY A 70 10.30 -1.67 21.02
C GLY A 70 11.47 -1.05 20.21
N GLU A 71 12.40 -1.90 19.78
CA GLU A 71 13.55 -1.50 18.94
C GLU A 71 13.25 -1.54 17.42
N SER A 72 12.02 -1.86 17.03
CA SER A 72 11.63 -1.96 15.63
C SER A 72 11.65 -0.58 14.93
N ASN A 73 12.32 -0.52 13.77
CA ASN A 73 12.32 0.65 12.90
C ASN A 73 11.16 0.65 11.88
N THR A 74 10.25 -0.32 11.97
CA THR A 74 9.09 -0.42 11.06
C THR A 74 8.20 0.81 11.20
N LYS A 75 7.98 1.52 10.10
CA LYS A 75 7.06 2.67 10.06
C LYS A 75 5.62 2.21 10.13
N LEU A 76 4.80 2.89 10.92
CA LEU A 76 3.36 2.63 11.02
C LEU A 76 2.62 3.51 10.02
N LEU A 77 1.91 2.86 9.08
CA LEU A 77 1.10 3.52 8.06
C LEU A 77 -0.38 3.30 8.31
N VAL A 78 -1.17 4.35 8.12
CA VAL A 78 -2.64 4.29 8.13
C VAL A 78 -3.22 4.92 6.87
N ILE A 79 -4.29 4.33 6.34
CA ILE A 79 -5.00 4.89 5.18
C ILE A 79 -5.99 5.96 5.62
N VAL A 80 -6.02 7.05 4.86
CA VAL A 80 -6.99 8.14 5.00
C VAL A 80 -7.62 8.43 3.62
N ALA A 81 -8.88 8.80 3.59
CA ALA A 81 -9.59 9.14 2.34
C ALA A 81 -10.18 10.56 2.35
N ALA A 82 -9.97 11.32 3.43
CA ALA A 82 -10.46 12.67 3.60
C ALA A 82 -9.61 13.44 4.61
N VAL A 83 -9.62 14.76 4.54
CA VAL A 83 -8.89 15.68 5.42
C VAL A 83 -9.23 15.42 6.90
N LYS A 84 -10.49 15.19 7.23
CA LYS A 84 -10.90 14.89 8.62
C LYS A 84 -10.17 13.69 9.20
N GLY A 85 -10.08 12.59 8.43
CA GLY A 85 -9.36 11.39 8.87
C GLY A 85 -7.85 11.63 8.95
N ALA A 86 -7.30 12.45 8.07
CA ALA A 86 -5.89 12.82 8.12
C ALA A 86 -5.56 13.64 9.37
N LEU A 87 -6.37 14.64 9.71
CA LEU A 87 -6.20 15.45 10.95
C LEU A 87 -6.30 14.59 12.20
N GLU A 88 -7.19 13.58 12.21
CA GLU A 88 -7.26 12.60 13.29
C GLU A 88 -5.98 11.74 13.32
N ALA A 89 -5.55 11.18 12.19
CA ALA A 89 -4.37 10.32 12.07
C ALA A 89 -3.08 11.00 12.52
N VAL A 90 -2.85 12.26 12.10
CA VAL A 90 -1.63 13.01 12.46
C VAL A 90 -1.55 13.35 13.94
N SER A 91 -2.67 13.36 14.68
CA SER A 91 -2.69 13.59 16.12
C SER A 91 -2.09 12.44 16.94
N TYR A 92 -1.98 11.24 16.32
CA TYR A 92 -1.38 10.08 16.98
C TYR A 92 0.14 10.06 16.71
N GLN A 93 0.92 10.31 17.75
CA GLN A 93 2.39 10.35 17.67
C GLN A 93 3.02 9.09 17.04
N PRO A 94 2.56 7.85 17.33
CA PRO A 94 3.18 6.66 16.77
C PRO A 94 2.91 6.43 15.27
N VAL A 95 1.96 7.11 14.65
CA VAL A 95 1.74 7.05 13.20
C VAL A 95 2.88 7.79 12.50
N ASP A 96 3.58 7.14 11.56
CA ASP A 96 4.68 7.74 10.81
C ASP A 96 4.26 8.18 9.41
N VAL A 97 3.32 7.44 8.80
CA VAL A 97 2.98 7.59 7.39
C VAL A 97 1.46 7.59 7.21
N LEU A 98 0.96 8.52 6.41
CA LEU A 98 -0.40 8.46 5.91
C LEU A 98 -0.38 7.93 4.47
N GLY A 99 -1.36 7.09 4.12
CA GLY A 99 -1.59 6.61 2.77
C GLY A 99 -2.89 7.19 2.22
N TYR A 100 -2.87 7.76 1.01
CA TYR A 100 -4.06 8.26 0.35
C TYR A 100 -4.31 7.52 -0.98
N PRO A 101 -5.52 6.95 -1.21
CA PRO A 101 -5.87 6.29 -2.47
C PRO A 101 -6.32 7.34 -3.50
N PHE A 102 -5.45 7.63 -4.44
CA PHE A 102 -5.75 8.43 -5.63
C PHE A 102 -5.86 7.51 -6.85
N SER A 103 -6.63 7.88 -7.88
CA SER A 103 -6.78 7.07 -9.08
C SER A 103 -6.51 7.82 -10.36
N VAL A 104 -6.00 7.12 -11.37
CA VAL A 104 -5.97 7.64 -12.75
C VAL A 104 -7.31 7.51 -13.47
N SER A 105 -8.22 6.63 -12.96
CA SER A 105 -9.56 6.43 -13.49
C SER A 105 -10.56 7.34 -12.76
N PRO A 106 -11.22 8.28 -13.46
CA PRO A 106 -12.24 9.15 -12.86
C PRO A 106 -13.40 8.37 -12.26
N THR A 107 -13.85 7.31 -12.95
CA THR A 107 -14.93 6.44 -12.48
C THR A 107 -14.56 5.72 -11.19
N PHE A 108 -13.33 5.18 -11.09
CA PHE A 108 -12.89 4.53 -9.86
C PHE A 108 -12.71 5.54 -8.73
N GLN A 109 -12.18 6.73 -9.00
CA GLN A 109 -12.03 7.78 -8.00
C GLN A 109 -13.37 8.14 -7.34
N LEU A 110 -14.42 8.36 -8.16
CA LEU A 110 -15.77 8.62 -7.65
C LEU A 110 -16.34 7.45 -6.84
N LYS A 111 -16.10 6.21 -7.26
CA LYS A 111 -16.58 5.02 -6.53
C LYS A 111 -15.85 4.85 -5.19
N ASN A 112 -14.53 5.07 -5.17
CA ASN A 112 -13.69 4.80 -4.01
C ASN A 112 -13.78 5.89 -2.95
N THR A 113 -13.66 7.17 -3.34
CA THR A 113 -13.60 8.30 -2.40
C THR A 113 -14.78 9.25 -2.51
N ARG A 114 -15.68 9.06 -3.49
CA ARG A 114 -16.80 9.97 -3.81
C ARG A 114 -16.36 11.38 -4.20
N GLN A 115 -15.16 11.51 -4.74
CA GLN A 115 -14.56 12.77 -5.18
C GLN A 115 -14.23 12.69 -6.67
N THR A 116 -14.24 13.84 -7.34
CA THR A 116 -13.64 13.96 -8.67
C THR A 116 -12.11 13.93 -8.54
N LEU A 117 -11.39 13.80 -9.67
CA LEU A 117 -9.93 13.89 -9.66
C LEU A 117 -9.44 15.26 -9.13
N ALA A 118 -10.14 16.34 -9.50
CA ALA A 118 -9.82 17.70 -9.04
C ALA A 118 -10.01 17.84 -7.53
N ASP A 119 -11.18 17.45 -7.00
CA ASP A 119 -11.46 17.47 -5.55
C ASP A 119 -10.45 16.62 -4.76
N SER A 120 -10.02 15.50 -5.37
CA SER A 120 -9.02 14.62 -4.75
C SER A 120 -7.62 15.25 -4.71
N LEU A 121 -7.23 16.03 -5.73
CA LEU A 121 -5.97 16.80 -5.69
C LEU A 121 -6.00 17.84 -4.57
N ASP A 122 -7.13 18.57 -4.42
CA ASP A 122 -7.31 19.53 -3.33
C ASP A 122 -7.24 18.84 -1.96
N THR A 123 -7.84 17.65 -1.85
CA THR A 123 -7.77 16.82 -0.63
C THR A 123 -6.33 16.38 -0.35
N VAL A 124 -5.58 15.92 -1.36
CA VAL A 124 -4.15 15.54 -1.22
C VAL A 124 -3.32 16.73 -0.76
N SER A 125 -3.56 17.93 -1.31
CA SER A 125 -2.85 19.16 -0.91
C SER A 125 -3.04 19.44 0.59
N GLN A 126 -4.28 19.39 1.09
CA GLN A 126 -4.60 19.63 2.50
C GLN A 126 -4.03 18.53 3.42
N ILE A 127 -4.07 17.26 2.99
CA ILE A 127 -3.46 16.15 3.73
C ILE A 127 -1.95 16.31 3.79
N LYS A 128 -1.31 16.74 2.68
CA LYS A 128 0.13 16.98 2.62
C LYS A 128 0.56 18.08 3.59
N GLU A 129 -0.22 19.16 3.70
CA GLU A 129 0.01 20.23 4.67
C GLU A 129 -0.06 19.69 6.11
N ALA A 130 -1.13 18.97 6.45
CA ALA A 130 -1.27 18.34 7.77
C ALA A 130 -0.12 17.37 8.11
N CYS A 131 0.34 16.58 7.12
CA CYS A 131 1.50 15.69 7.30
C CYS A 131 2.79 16.49 7.52
N HIS A 132 3.00 17.58 6.77
CA HIS A 132 4.17 18.43 6.90
C HIS A 132 4.26 19.03 8.31
N ASP A 133 3.17 19.60 8.81
CA ASP A 133 3.10 20.22 10.14
C ASP A 133 3.35 19.22 11.27
N ALA A 134 2.88 17.98 11.08
CA ALA A 134 3.07 16.89 12.03
C ALA A 134 4.36 16.09 11.82
N GLN A 135 5.21 16.47 10.85
CA GLN A 135 6.45 15.76 10.46
C GLN A 135 6.23 14.28 10.09
N LYS A 136 5.16 14.00 9.34
CA LYS A 136 4.80 12.67 8.87
C LYS A 136 4.96 12.56 7.35
N ASP A 137 5.23 11.34 6.88
CA ASP A 137 5.28 11.06 5.45
C ASP A 137 3.85 10.88 4.86
N LEU A 138 3.71 11.18 3.57
CA LEU A 138 2.50 10.88 2.81
C LEU A 138 2.86 10.02 1.60
N VAL A 139 2.21 8.87 1.48
CA VAL A 139 2.26 8.00 0.31
C VAL A 139 0.96 8.13 -0.47
N VAL A 140 1.05 8.41 -1.78
CA VAL A 140 -0.12 8.33 -2.67
C VAL A 140 -0.12 6.98 -3.36
N TYR A 141 -1.17 6.19 -3.14
CA TYR A 141 -1.45 4.95 -3.87
C TYR A 141 -2.18 5.30 -5.15
N LEU A 142 -1.49 5.24 -6.28
CA LEU A 142 -2.03 5.60 -7.58
C LEU A 142 -2.76 4.38 -8.18
N SER A 143 -4.05 4.28 -7.88
CA SER A 143 -4.92 3.19 -8.33
C SER A 143 -5.14 3.23 -9.85
N MET A 144 -5.40 2.06 -10.44
CA MET A 144 -5.63 1.88 -11.87
C MET A 144 -4.43 2.30 -12.75
N SER A 145 -3.22 2.26 -12.19
CA SER A 145 -1.99 2.63 -12.90
C SER A 145 -1.67 1.75 -14.11
N PHE A 146 -2.27 0.57 -14.20
CA PHE A 146 -2.03 -0.40 -15.28
C PHE A 146 -3.28 -0.67 -16.14
N GLY A 147 -4.29 0.20 -16.06
CA GLY A 147 -5.56 0.07 -16.76
C GLY A 147 -6.75 0.00 -15.81
N ASN A 148 -7.95 0.06 -16.38
CA ASN A 148 -9.19 0.03 -15.61
C ASN A 148 -10.28 -0.78 -16.32
N PRO A 149 -11.25 -1.38 -15.59
CA PRO A 149 -12.34 -2.15 -16.16
C PRO A 149 -13.58 -1.29 -16.49
N TYR A 150 -13.49 0.03 -16.35
CA TYR A 150 -14.66 0.93 -16.46
C TYR A 150 -14.81 1.56 -17.84
N GLY A 151 -13.85 1.34 -18.76
CA GLY A 151 -13.83 1.97 -20.06
C GLY A 151 -13.37 3.44 -20.03
N ASP A 152 -12.81 3.90 -18.90
CA ASP A 152 -12.14 5.20 -18.85
C ASP A 152 -10.90 5.18 -19.75
N GLU A 153 -10.60 6.30 -20.37
CA GLU A 153 -9.40 6.43 -21.16
C GLU A 153 -8.15 6.10 -20.32
N TYR A 154 -7.30 5.26 -20.87
CA TYR A 154 -6.04 4.86 -20.23
C TYR A 154 -4.90 4.84 -21.24
N ASN A 155 -3.84 5.55 -20.89
CA ASN A 155 -2.55 5.46 -21.57
C ASN A 155 -1.43 5.91 -20.60
N ARG A 156 -0.17 5.65 -20.98
CA ARG A 156 0.98 6.02 -20.15
C ARG A 156 1.04 7.52 -19.83
N LYS A 157 0.67 8.36 -20.79
CA LYS A 157 0.70 9.83 -20.60
C LYS A 157 -0.22 10.25 -19.46
N ILE A 158 -1.44 9.70 -19.39
CA ILE A 158 -2.38 10.00 -18.29
C ILE A 158 -1.75 9.66 -16.94
N VAL A 159 -1.06 8.51 -16.81
CA VAL A 159 -0.39 8.14 -15.57
C VAL A 159 0.71 9.14 -15.21
N LEU A 160 1.55 9.51 -16.18
CA LEU A 160 2.63 10.49 -15.98
C LEU A 160 2.08 11.87 -15.60
N ASP A 161 1.01 12.35 -16.25
CA ASP A 161 0.37 13.62 -15.94
C ASP A 161 -0.19 13.64 -14.51
N GLN A 162 -0.79 12.53 -14.04
CA GLN A 162 -1.25 12.41 -12.65
C GLN A 162 -0.09 12.39 -11.65
N ILE A 163 0.99 11.67 -11.96
CA ILE A 163 2.21 11.67 -11.13
C ILE A 163 2.78 13.08 -11.03
N GLU A 164 2.93 13.78 -12.15
CA GLU A 164 3.43 15.17 -12.18
C GLU A 164 2.57 16.08 -11.31
N SER A 165 1.23 15.91 -11.34
CA SER A 165 0.31 16.67 -10.51
C SER A 165 0.54 16.41 -9.02
N GLN A 166 0.79 15.17 -8.62
CA GLN A 166 1.13 14.82 -7.23
C GLN A 166 2.49 15.42 -6.81
N LEU A 167 3.49 15.35 -7.69
CA LEU A 167 4.83 15.90 -7.40
C LEU A 167 4.80 17.42 -7.24
N ARG A 168 3.97 18.12 -8.02
CA ARG A 168 3.75 19.58 -7.86
C ARG A 168 3.16 19.95 -6.50
N LEU A 169 2.37 19.07 -5.89
CA LEU A 169 1.89 19.19 -4.52
C LEU A 169 2.94 18.82 -3.45
N GLY A 170 4.16 18.45 -3.88
CA GLY A 170 5.24 18.05 -2.97
C GLY A 170 5.15 16.62 -2.45
N ILE A 171 4.34 15.76 -3.09
CA ILE A 171 4.33 14.31 -2.78
C ILE A 171 5.67 13.71 -3.23
N LYS A 172 6.28 12.90 -2.38
CA LYS A 172 7.59 12.30 -2.65
C LYS A 172 7.54 10.79 -2.83
N ILE A 173 6.47 10.14 -2.37
CA ILE A 173 6.33 8.67 -2.40
C ILE A 173 5.02 8.34 -3.10
N ILE A 174 5.11 7.58 -4.20
CA ILE A 174 3.96 7.16 -5.00
C ILE A 174 4.04 5.65 -5.22
N ALA A 175 2.99 4.92 -4.84
CA ALA A 175 2.86 3.50 -5.10
C ALA A 175 1.95 3.28 -6.32
N LEU A 176 2.51 2.73 -7.41
CA LEU A 176 1.74 2.37 -8.61
C LEU A 176 0.93 1.10 -8.29
N ALA A 177 -0.40 1.19 -8.36
CA ALA A 177 -1.26 0.07 -8.00
C ALA A 177 -1.87 -0.61 -9.24
N ASP A 178 -1.66 -1.93 -9.34
CA ASP A 178 -2.36 -2.85 -10.26
C ASP A 178 -3.67 -3.29 -9.60
N THR A 179 -4.59 -2.34 -9.43
CA THR A 179 -5.80 -2.47 -8.60
C THR A 179 -6.69 -3.64 -8.99
N VAL A 180 -6.68 -4.04 -10.26
CA VAL A 180 -7.49 -5.15 -10.80
C VAL A 180 -6.67 -6.40 -11.14
N GLY A 181 -5.36 -6.38 -10.90
CA GLY A 181 -4.47 -7.51 -11.12
C GLY A 181 -4.21 -7.86 -12.59
N HIS A 182 -4.54 -6.97 -13.52
CA HIS A 182 -4.46 -7.23 -14.96
C HIS A 182 -3.14 -6.82 -15.60
N ALA A 183 -2.21 -6.21 -14.87
CA ALA A 183 -0.92 -5.82 -15.41
C ALA A 183 -0.13 -7.03 -15.91
N THR A 184 0.41 -6.94 -17.11
CA THR A 184 1.39 -7.90 -17.59
C THR A 184 2.79 -7.53 -17.08
N PRO A 185 3.74 -8.48 -16.98
CA PRO A 185 5.12 -8.17 -16.61
C PRO A 185 5.76 -7.09 -17.49
N LYS A 186 5.44 -7.09 -18.79
CA LYS A 186 5.91 -6.06 -19.74
C LYS A 186 5.38 -4.67 -19.35
N GLN A 187 4.09 -4.53 -19.04
CA GLN A 187 3.51 -3.26 -18.64
C GLN A 187 4.10 -2.78 -17.30
N VAL A 188 4.32 -3.70 -16.34
CA VAL A 188 4.98 -3.36 -15.07
C VAL A 188 6.37 -2.80 -15.33
N TYR A 189 7.19 -3.46 -16.14
CA TYR A 189 8.53 -2.99 -16.48
C TYR A 189 8.51 -1.62 -17.17
N GLU A 190 7.70 -1.48 -18.24
CA GLU A 190 7.67 -0.28 -19.08
C GLU A 190 7.18 0.96 -18.29
N LEU A 191 6.11 0.82 -17.49
CA LEU A 191 5.59 1.93 -16.71
C LEU A 191 6.56 2.30 -15.58
N THR A 192 7.03 1.30 -14.81
CA THR A 192 7.93 1.53 -13.67
C THR A 192 9.25 2.16 -14.13
N SER A 193 9.85 1.65 -15.19
CA SER A 193 11.07 2.22 -15.77
C SER A 193 10.84 3.66 -16.24
N SER A 194 9.71 3.91 -16.91
CA SER A 194 9.36 5.24 -17.41
C SER A 194 9.22 6.26 -16.28
N VAL A 195 8.49 5.94 -15.20
CA VAL A 195 8.27 6.88 -14.09
C VAL A 195 9.56 7.16 -13.32
N ILE A 196 10.38 6.14 -13.06
CA ILE A 196 11.66 6.31 -12.36
C ILE A 196 12.63 7.17 -13.17
N GLN A 197 12.65 7.00 -14.50
CA GLN A 197 13.51 7.81 -15.36
C GLN A 197 13.02 9.24 -15.52
N THR A 198 11.69 9.44 -15.57
CA THR A 198 11.09 10.78 -15.77
C THR A 198 11.15 11.62 -14.49
N PHE A 199 11.00 10.99 -13.32
CA PHE A 199 10.89 11.66 -12.02
C PHE A 199 11.89 11.08 -11.00
N PRO A 200 13.21 11.25 -11.22
CA PRO A 200 14.23 10.64 -10.38
C PRO A 200 14.28 11.16 -8.94
N GLU A 201 13.60 12.29 -8.66
CA GLU A 201 13.49 12.88 -7.33
C GLU A 201 12.42 12.20 -6.45
N ALA A 202 11.55 11.39 -7.05
CA ALA A 202 10.46 10.70 -6.36
C ALA A 202 10.83 9.25 -6.06
N GLN A 203 10.28 8.73 -4.98
CA GLN A 203 10.31 7.31 -4.67
C GLN A 203 9.05 6.63 -5.23
N PHE A 204 9.26 5.61 -6.06
CA PHE A 204 8.18 4.78 -6.57
C PHE A 204 8.16 3.42 -5.88
N GLY A 205 6.94 2.96 -5.56
CA GLY A 205 6.66 1.61 -5.08
C GLY A 205 5.68 0.90 -6.01
N LEU A 206 5.54 -0.39 -5.82
CA LEU A 206 4.58 -1.24 -6.53
C LEU A 206 3.63 -1.91 -5.54
N HIS A 207 2.34 -1.66 -5.72
CA HIS A 207 1.24 -2.34 -5.05
C HIS A 207 0.51 -3.19 -6.08
N LEU A 208 1.04 -4.40 -6.29
CA LEU A 208 0.55 -5.29 -7.34
C LEU A 208 -0.45 -6.29 -6.76
N HIS A 209 -1.47 -6.58 -7.57
CA HIS A 209 -2.31 -7.74 -7.39
C HIS A 209 -1.93 -8.82 -8.40
N GLY A 210 -2.07 -10.08 -8.04
CA GLY A 210 -1.68 -11.16 -8.93
C GLY A 210 -2.16 -12.52 -8.45
N GLU A 211 -2.24 -13.44 -9.40
CA GLU A 211 -2.48 -14.85 -9.11
C GLU A 211 -1.16 -15.57 -8.82
N LYS A 212 -1.24 -16.74 -8.18
CA LYS A 212 -0.06 -17.59 -7.92
C LYS A 212 0.73 -17.96 -9.18
N SER A 213 0.09 -17.87 -10.34
CA SER A 213 0.69 -18.22 -11.63
C SER A 213 1.57 -17.13 -12.24
N ASN A 214 1.40 -15.84 -11.86
CA ASN A 214 2.02 -14.72 -12.58
C ASN A 214 2.69 -13.65 -11.70
N TRP A 215 2.57 -13.73 -10.39
CA TRP A 215 3.08 -12.71 -9.48
C TRP A 215 4.60 -12.51 -9.57
N GLN A 216 5.34 -13.63 -9.68
CA GLN A 216 6.81 -13.62 -9.66
C GLN A 216 7.39 -12.85 -10.86
N GLU A 217 6.80 -13.04 -12.05
CA GLU A 217 7.24 -12.34 -13.25
C GLU A 217 6.94 -10.84 -13.18
N LYS A 218 5.82 -10.44 -12.58
CA LYS A 218 5.49 -9.03 -12.32
C LYS A 218 6.49 -8.39 -11.35
N VAL A 219 6.81 -9.06 -10.25
CA VAL A 219 7.77 -8.59 -9.24
C VAL A 219 9.16 -8.46 -9.85
N LYS A 220 9.61 -9.48 -10.59
CA LYS A 220 10.88 -9.46 -11.31
C LYS A 220 10.95 -8.27 -12.27
N ALA A 221 9.91 -8.05 -13.07
CA ALA A 221 9.84 -6.94 -14.02
C ALA A 221 9.92 -5.57 -13.31
N GLY A 222 9.22 -5.40 -12.18
CA GLY A 222 9.30 -4.18 -11.37
C GLY A 222 10.69 -3.95 -10.77
N TYR A 223 11.33 -5.00 -10.25
CA TYR A 223 12.67 -4.91 -9.69
C TYR A 223 13.71 -4.58 -10.77
N GLU A 224 13.66 -5.25 -11.93
CA GLU A 224 14.54 -4.97 -13.08
C GLU A 224 14.33 -3.56 -13.66
N ALA A 225 13.14 -2.99 -13.53
CA ALA A 225 12.85 -1.59 -13.88
C ALA A 225 13.42 -0.58 -12.88
N GLY A 226 13.98 -1.03 -11.74
CA GLY A 226 14.61 -0.19 -10.71
C GLY A 226 13.73 0.09 -9.49
N CYS A 227 12.56 -0.54 -9.37
CA CYS A 227 11.74 -0.43 -8.16
C CYS A 227 12.40 -1.18 -7.00
N ASN A 228 12.39 -0.54 -5.82
CA ASN A 228 12.92 -1.15 -4.60
C ASN A 228 11.89 -1.19 -3.45
N ARG A 229 10.62 -0.78 -3.70
CA ARG A 229 9.54 -0.79 -2.72
C ARG A 229 8.37 -1.63 -3.23
N PHE A 230 8.04 -2.69 -2.50
CA PHE A 230 6.99 -3.63 -2.87
C PHE A 230 6.03 -3.83 -1.70
N ASP A 231 4.75 -3.76 -2.00
CA ASP A 231 3.67 -3.99 -1.04
C ASP A 231 3.13 -5.42 -1.22
N GLY A 232 2.78 -6.06 -0.11
CA GLY A 232 2.14 -7.37 -0.07
C GLY A 232 1.35 -7.56 1.20
N ALA A 233 0.65 -8.66 1.32
CA ALA A 233 -0.01 -9.09 2.54
C ALA A 233 0.27 -10.58 2.77
N LEU A 234 0.68 -10.95 3.97
CA LEU A 234 0.96 -12.35 4.31
C LEU A 234 -0.24 -13.25 4.00
N GLY A 235 0.00 -14.31 3.24
CA GLY A 235 -1.01 -15.23 2.73
C GLY A 235 -1.75 -14.75 1.48
N GLY A 236 -1.42 -13.58 0.92
CA GLY A 236 -2.05 -13.03 -0.27
C GLY A 236 -3.51 -12.62 -0.08
N PHE A 237 -3.95 -12.45 1.17
CA PHE A 237 -5.32 -12.07 1.49
C PHE A 237 -5.64 -10.63 1.08
N GLY A 238 -6.94 -10.33 0.91
CA GLY A 238 -7.44 -8.99 0.60
C GLY A 238 -7.66 -8.77 -0.88
N GLY A 239 -7.45 -7.55 -1.33
CA GLY A 239 -7.77 -7.06 -2.66
C GLY A 239 -8.91 -6.04 -2.64
N CYS A 240 -8.97 -5.19 -3.65
CA CYS A 240 -9.92 -4.08 -3.69
C CYS A 240 -11.38 -4.59 -3.84
N PRO A 241 -12.30 -4.26 -2.93
CA PRO A 241 -13.69 -4.70 -3.01
C PRO A 241 -14.49 -4.08 -4.17
N PHE A 242 -13.95 -3.02 -4.80
CA PHE A 242 -14.62 -2.28 -5.88
C PHE A 242 -14.21 -2.76 -7.29
N THR A 243 -13.45 -3.86 -7.41
CA THR A 243 -12.94 -4.35 -8.70
C THR A 243 -13.88 -5.32 -9.42
N GLY A 244 -15.02 -5.67 -8.85
CA GLY A 244 -16.00 -6.58 -9.46
C GLY A 244 -16.06 -7.97 -8.80
N SER A 245 -16.60 -8.97 -9.51
CA SER A 245 -16.88 -10.31 -8.97
C SER A 245 -15.64 -11.18 -8.76
N GLU A 246 -14.56 -10.92 -9.47
CA GLU A 246 -13.29 -11.65 -9.34
C GLU A 246 -12.28 -10.78 -8.57
N ARG A 247 -12.16 -11.01 -7.26
CA ARG A 247 -11.14 -10.36 -6.45
C ARG A 247 -9.81 -11.07 -6.69
N VAL A 248 -8.85 -10.35 -7.25
CA VAL A 248 -7.46 -10.79 -7.27
C VAL A 248 -6.83 -10.37 -5.94
N GLY A 249 -6.21 -11.30 -5.22
CA GLY A 249 -5.60 -11.05 -3.91
C GLY A 249 -4.35 -10.18 -3.99
N ASN A 250 -3.88 -9.74 -2.84
CA ASN A 250 -2.56 -9.13 -2.70
C ASN A 250 -1.45 -10.13 -3.08
N LEU A 251 -0.27 -9.65 -3.39
CA LEU A 251 0.91 -10.53 -3.42
C LEU A 251 1.17 -11.07 -2.01
N ASP A 252 1.49 -12.34 -1.89
CA ASP A 252 1.89 -12.92 -0.60
C ASP A 252 3.27 -12.36 -0.21
N THR A 253 3.34 -11.65 0.91
CA THR A 253 4.60 -11.06 1.39
C THR A 253 5.65 -12.12 1.71
N PHE A 254 5.23 -13.32 2.12
CA PHE A 254 6.17 -14.42 2.35
C PHE A 254 6.79 -14.91 1.03
N ASP A 255 6.01 -14.98 -0.05
CA ASP A 255 6.50 -15.31 -1.37
C ASP A 255 7.45 -14.21 -1.89
N LEU A 256 7.10 -12.92 -1.72
CA LEU A 256 7.97 -11.79 -2.04
C LEU A 256 9.33 -11.90 -1.33
N PHE A 257 9.29 -12.06 0.01
CA PHE A 257 10.49 -12.24 0.81
C PHE A 257 11.33 -13.43 0.31
N SER A 258 10.69 -14.59 0.09
CA SER A 258 11.37 -15.81 -0.32
C SER A 258 12.05 -15.64 -1.69
N TRP A 259 11.40 -14.96 -2.62
CA TRP A 259 11.98 -14.68 -3.94
C TRP A 259 13.19 -13.75 -3.84
N PHE A 260 13.12 -12.66 -3.09
CA PHE A 260 14.25 -11.75 -2.89
C PHE A 260 15.42 -12.44 -2.16
N ASP A 261 15.14 -13.26 -1.14
CA ASP A 261 16.15 -14.04 -0.41
C ASP A 261 16.90 -15.01 -1.36
N GLN A 262 16.19 -15.69 -2.27
CA GLN A 262 16.78 -16.54 -3.30
C GLN A 262 17.64 -15.76 -4.31
N GLN A 263 17.36 -14.50 -4.53
CA GLN A 263 18.19 -13.62 -5.36
C GLN A 263 19.37 -13.00 -4.58
N HIS A 264 19.58 -13.40 -3.32
CA HIS A 264 20.60 -12.86 -2.42
C HIS A 264 20.49 -11.34 -2.20
N LEU A 265 19.26 -10.83 -2.18
CA LEU A 265 18.97 -9.42 -1.93
C LEU A 265 18.59 -9.21 -0.47
N GLU A 266 19.23 -8.23 0.16
CA GLU A 266 18.97 -7.90 1.56
C GLU A 266 17.61 -7.21 1.71
N THR A 267 16.69 -7.85 2.44
CA THR A 267 15.36 -7.32 2.75
C THR A 267 15.24 -6.77 4.17
N GLY A 268 16.20 -7.08 5.04
CA GLY A 268 16.12 -6.78 6.47
C GLY A 268 15.13 -7.66 7.26
N ILE A 269 14.51 -8.64 6.61
CA ILE A 269 13.44 -9.47 7.20
C ILE A 269 14.01 -10.60 8.05
N ASN A 270 13.49 -10.74 9.28
CA ASN A 270 13.77 -11.88 10.14
C ASN A 270 12.94 -13.10 9.72
N LYS A 271 13.62 -14.13 9.20
CA LYS A 271 13.00 -15.34 8.63
C LYS A 271 12.17 -16.13 9.63
N SER A 272 12.57 -16.21 10.88
CA SER A 272 11.80 -16.95 11.89
C SER A 272 10.52 -16.19 12.27
N HIS A 273 10.58 -14.88 12.36
CA HIS A 273 9.43 -14.04 12.70
C HIS A 273 8.40 -14.01 11.58
N ILE A 274 8.82 -13.86 10.30
CA ILE A 274 7.88 -13.85 9.18
C ILE A 274 7.14 -15.19 9.05
N LEU A 275 7.82 -16.33 9.29
CA LEU A 275 7.19 -17.66 9.29
C LEU A 275 6.10 -17.81 10.36
N ASN A 276 6.34 -17.24 11.55
CA ASN A 276 5.34 -17.23 12.61
C ASN A 276 4.14 -16.33 12.22
N CYS A 277 4.41 -15.14 11.70
CA CYS A 277 3.38 -14.20 11.28
C CYS A 277 2.53 -14.75 10.13
N ALA A 278 3.11 -15.49 9.18
CA ALA A 278 2.36 -16.16 8.10
C ALA A 278 1.34 -17.17 8.63
N LYS A 279 1.69 -17.93 9.70
CA LYS A 279 0.74 -18.82 10.38
C LYS A 279 -0.38 -18.05 11.07
N MET A 280 -0.05 -16.92 11.73
CA MET A 280 -1.05 -16.08 12.38
C MET A 280 -1.99 -15.45 11.35
N ALA A 281 -1.48 -14.98 10.19
CA ALA A 281 -2.29 -14.46 9.08
C ALA A 281 -3.32 -15.48 8.61
N THR A 282 -2.90 -16.74 8.37
CA THR A 282 -3.80 -17.82 7.98
C THR A 282 -4.90 -18.05 9.03
N GLN A 283 -4.60 -17.96 10.31
CA GLN A 283 -5.59 -18.13 11.38
C GLN A 283 -6.57 -16.97 11.50
N LEU A 284 -6.18 -15.76 11.07
CA LEU A 284 -6.99 -14.55 11.18
C LEU A 284 -7.86 -14.31 9.95
N PHE A 285 -7.38 -14.69 8.76
CA PHE A 285 -7.97 -14.26 7.48
C PHE A 285 -8.54 -15.41 6.64
N ALA A 286 -8.21 -16.69 6.95
CA ALA A 286 -8.71 -17.88 6.24
C ALA A 286 -10.10 -18.34 6.70
#